data_dad60dd7eee980f3e527c36acb20c66b
#
_entry.id   dad60dd7eee980f3e527c36acb20c66b
#
_cell.length_a   1.000
_cell.length_b   1.000
_cell.length_c   1.000
_cell.angle_alpha   90.00
_cell.angle_beta   90.00
_cell.angle_gamma   90.00
#
_symmetry.space_group_name_H-M   'P 1'
#
loop_
_entity.id
_entity.type
_entity.pdbx_description
1 polymer ?
#
loop_
_entity_poly.entity_id
_entity_poly.type
_entity_poly.pdbx_seq_one_letter_code
_entity_poly.pdbx_strand_id
1 'polypeptide(L)'
;RIFIKTISSNIQEDEKSPNIAYIPPFAGITTKEQKATPAQQRRLIGQGLPGATIRSTLLNLFNTNQAKRAAFKDNRGRIPRHQLREIRDSDPWEILSTIIKEVFKTEITVSPYNEAYHTYIKLTTYKGDFNERGLFTRYSNYTPRDLTAEGSGFLQWLSVFAFALSPETDLILLDEPDAHLHSTLQHEIIRQLEKVAEKAGKQIFFCTHSPELIKAHPAEKILSINRDSISYLSDDQGKIISLSGIGSEYYPLLDNIKKTKKILFVENLSDARTIFNIARKLGFNIENKIVIWPWASKGHERKHLFNQLLLEIPELKGISLNDRDNEEINTVIAENLRDTTYPTPNAQTRLYFKKWRRRYIEGYFLHPDPIARAANRPADEVIRHVLDNFAINIAGRIVTQQNEPAALLDCRAKSILSEDTNSIQSVFQVDKYKIVNELLPNEIHEDFHILIREILQLLQINEQA
;
A
#
# COMPACT_ATOMS: atom_id res chain seq x y z
N ARG A 1 -19.94 0.21 13.33
CA ARG A 1 -21.35 0.58 13.70
C ARG A 1 -21.85 -0.01 15.02
N ILE A 2 -21.13 -0.87 15.68
CA ILE A 2 -21.56 -1.51 16.96
C ILE A 2 -21.13 -0.69 18.20
N PHE A 3 -20.06 0.08 18.13
CA PHE A 3 -19.51 0.80 19.27
C PHE A 3 -20.41 1.94 19.84
N ILE A 4 -21.18 2.60 19.00
CA ILE A 4 -21.98 3.77 19.43
C ILE A 4 -23.20 3.35 20.28
N LYS A 5 -23.71 2.14 20.11
CA LYS A 5 -24.90 1.67 20.81
C LYS A 5 -24.64 1.23 22.26
N THR A 6 -23.42 0.84 22.57
CA THR A 6 -23.05 0.34 23.91
C THR A 6 -22.69 1.48 24.87
N ILE A 7 -22.21 2.62 24.36
CA ILE A 7 -21.83 3.78 25.17
C ILE A 7 -23.07 4.53 25.69
N SER A 8 -24.14 4.62 24.89
CA SER A 8 -25.34 5.39 25.26
C SER A 8 -26.20 4.74 26.34
N SER A 9 -26.03 3.45 26.64
CA SER A 9 -26.83 2.74 27.64
C SER A 9 -26.23 2.72 29.06
N ASN A 10 -24.96 3.14 29.23
CA ASN A 10 -24.23 3.08 30.50
C ASN A 10 -23.73 4.45 31.01
N ILE A 11 -24.16 5.55 30.40
CA ILE A 11 -23.81 6.90 30.85
C ILE A 11 -24.74 7.26 31.98
N GLN A 12 -24.21 7.52 33.19
CA GLN A 12 -24.96 8.07 34.31
C GLN A 12 -25.37 9.52 34.00
N GLU A 13 -26.48 10.00 34.53
CA GLU A 13 -27.07 11.32 34.20
C GLU A 13 -26.10 12.51 34.36
N ASP A 14 -25.04 12.36 35.17
CA ASP A 14 -24.03 13.40 35.41
C ASP A 14 -22.77 13.28 34.50
N GLU A 15 -22.65 12.27 33.65
CA GLU A 15 -21.50 12.08 32.72
C GLU A 15 -21.75 12.74 31.38
N LYS A 16 -20.94 13.74 31.05
CA LYS A 16 -20.98 14.40 29.76
C LYS A 16 -20.47 13.45 28.68
N SER A 17 -21.32 13.14 27.70
CA SER A 17 -20.91 12.37 26.53
C SER A 17 -19.75 13.06 25.79
N PRO A 18 -18.70 12.33 25.40
CA PRO A 18 -17.59 12.91 24.67
C PRO A 18 -18.04 13.43 23.29
N ASN A 19 -17.55 14.59 22.91
CA ASN A 19 -17.76 15.13 21.57
C ASN A 19 -16.80 14.44 20.61
N ILE A 20 -17.34 13.71 19.65
CA ILE A 20 -16.60 12.92 18.68
C ILE A 20 -16.54 13.65 17.35
N ALA A 21 -15.34 13.84 16.81
CA ALA A 21 -15.14 14.28 15.43
C ALA A 21 -14.72 13.08 14.56
N TYR A 22 -15.52 12.77 13.54
CA TYR A 22 -15.15 11.82 12.52
C TYR A 22 -14.66 12.58 11.27
N ILE A 23 -13.47 12.27 10.84
CA ILE A 23 -12.81 12.86 9.68
C ILE A 23 -12.54 11.74 8.67
N PRO A 24 -13.34 11.66 7.59
CA PRO A 24 -13.14 10.69 6.52
C PRO A 24 -11.89 11.01 5.69
N PRO A 25 -11.45 10.09 4.81
CA PRO A 25 -10.48 10.41 3.77
C PRO A 25 -10.95 11.66 3.03
N PHE A 26 -10.04 12.54 2.66
CA PHE A 26 -10.31 13.92 2.23
C PHE A 26 -11.62 14.11 1.44
N ALA A 27 -12.59 14.77 2.06
CA ALA A 27 -13.92 15.00 1.50
C ALA A 27 -14.07 16.34 0.74
N GLY A 28 -12.97 17.06 0.53
CA GLY A 28 -13.01 18.39 -0.05
C GLY A 28 -13.41 19.49 0.94
N ILE A 29 -13.17 20.73 0.58
CA ILE A 29 -13.53 21.93 1.38
C ILE A 29 -14.52 22.77 0.57
N THR A 30 -15.58 23.22 1.24
CA THR A 30 -16.57 24.12 0.61
C THR A 30 -15.93 25.46 0.26
N THR A 31 -16.12 25.93 -0.98
CA THR A 31 -15.53 27.19 -1.47
C THR A 31 -16.13 28.42 -0.80
N LYS A 32 -17.45 28.45 -0.62
CA LYS A 32 -18.21 29.55 -0.03
C LYS A 32 -18.98 29.08 1.20
N GLU A 33 -18.27 28.81 2.27
CA GLU A 33 -18.87 28.39 3.53
C GLU A 33 -19.43 29.59 4.29
N GLN A 34 -20.70 29.56 4.62
CA GLN A 34 -21.31 30.47 5.58
C GLN A 34 -20.94 30.03 6.99
N LYS A 35 -20.93 30.97 7.93
CA LYS A 35 -20.66 30.65 9.33
C LYS A 35 -21.73 29.70 9.87
N ALA A 36 -21.30 28.48 10.20
CA ALA A 36 -22.15 27.48 10.80
C ALA A 36 -22.27 27.66 12.31
N THR A 37 -23.47 27.50 12.86
CA THR A 37 -23.66 27.43 14.32
C THR A 37 -22.98 26.19 14.91
N PRO A 38 -22.65 26.16 16.22
CA PRO A 38 -22.06 24.99 16.86
C PRO A 38 -22.90 23.70 16.65
N ALA A 39 -24.23 23.81 16.68
CA ALA A 39 -25.14 22.69 16.44
C ALA A 39 -25.04 22.17 14.98
N GLN A 40 -24.99 23.09 14.01
CA GLN A 40 -24.81 22.73 12.60
C GLN A 40 -23.45 22.09 12.35
N GLN A 41 -22.37 22.63 12.97
CA GLN A 41 -21.02 22.05 12.86
C GLN A 41 -20.98 20.63 13.39
N ARG A 42 -21.49 20.39 14.61
CA ARG A 42 -21.58 19.03 15.18
C ARG A 42 -22.36 18.06 14.30
N ARG A 43 -23.49 18.51 13.74
CA ARG A 43 -24.29 17.67 12.84
C ARG A 43 -23.53 17.30 11.57
N LEU A 44 -22.89 18.26 10.92
CA LEU A 44 -22.13 18.03 9.67
C LEU A 44 -20.90 17.15 9.91
N ILE A 45 -20.16 17.38 11.00
CA ILE A 45 -19.03 16.53 11.40
C ILE A 45 -19.48 15.10 11.67
N GLY A 46 -20.59 14.91 12.39
CA GLY A 46 -21.18 13.60 12.67
C GLY A 46 -21.72 12.89 11.41
N GLN A 47 -22.05 13.63 10.36
CA GLN A 47 -22.43 13.10 9.05
C GLN A 47 -21.24 12.79 8.14
N GLY A 48 -20.00 12.97 8.60
CA GLY A 48 -18.80 12.79 7.79
C GLY A 48 -18.53 13.89 6.77
N LEU A 49 -19.04 15.10 7.04
CA LEU A 49 -18.89 16.29 6.18
C LEU A 49 -18.08 17.40 6.89
N PRO A 50 -16.92 17.10 7.52
CA PRO A 50 -16.13 18.12 8.22
C PRO A 50 -15.65 19.23 7.31
N GLY A 51 -15.34 18.94 6.04
CA GLY A 51 -14.91 19.92 5.05
C GLY A 51 -15.91 21.06 4.78
N ALA A 52 -17.20 20.85 5.11
CA ALA A 52 -18.22 21.88 5.01
C ALA A 52 -18.23 22.84 6.20
N THR A 53 -17.41 22.61 7.24
CA THR A 53 -17.36 23.43 8.45
C THR A 53 -15.94 23.91 8.80
N ILE A 54 -14.97 23.63 7.94
CA ILE A 54 -13.56 23.93 8.21
C ILE A 54 -13.30 25.44 8.36
N ARG A 55 -13.92 26.28 7.53
CA ARG A 55 -13.75 27.73 7.61
C ARG A 55 -14.36 28.30 8.88
N SER A 56 -15.51 27.78 9.30
CA SER A 56 -16.14 28.15 10.59
C SER A 56 -15.27 27.75 11.77
N THR A 57 -14.70 26.54 11.74
CA THR A 57 -13.79 26.06 12.77
C THR A 57 -12.54 26.95 12.87
N LEU A 58 -11.91 27.25 11.74
CA LEU A 58 -10.74 28.13 11.70
C LEU A 58 -11.06 29.56 12.15
N LEU A 59 -12.21 30.10 11.76
CA LEU A 59 -12.68 31.41 12.21
C LEU A 59 -12.87 31.43 13.74
N ASN A 60 -13.48 30.38 14.30
CA ASN A 60 -13.68 30.28 15.75
C ASN A 60 -12.35 30.21 16.50
N LEU A 61 -11.40 29.37 16.05
CA LEU A 61 -10.06 29.29 16.62
C LEU A 61 -9.35 30.66 16.59
N PHE A 62 -9.40 31.32 15.43
CA PHE A 62 -8.80 32.65 15.26
C PHE A 62 -9.44 33.69 16.18
N ASN A 63 -10.77 33.78 16.24
CA ASN A 63 -11.47 34.76 17.06
C ASN A 63 -11.20 34.52 18.56
N THR A 64 -11.17 33.27 19.01
CA THR A 64 -10.80 32.92 20.40
C THR A 64 -9.37 33.37 20.73
N ASN A 65 -8.41 33.13 19.80
CA ASN A 65 -7.05 33.61 19.94
C ASN A 65 -7.00 35.17 20.03
N GLN A 66 -7.72 35.88 19.15
CA GLN A 66 -7.74 37.33 19.15
C GLN A 66 -8.34 37.88 20.47
N ALA A 67 -9.42 37.28 20.97
CA ALA A 67 -10.01 37.66 22.24
C ALA A 67 -9.03 37.41 23.42
N LYS A 68 -8.35 36.26 23.46
CA LYS A 68 -7.32 35.96 24.46
C LYS A 68 -6.15 36.94 24.38
N ARG A 69 -5.66 37.25 23.18
CA ARG A 69 -4.61 38.27 22.97
C ARG A 69 -5.06 39.67 23.41
N ALA A 70 -6.31 40.02 23.18
CA ALA A 70 -6.86 41.31 23.59
C ALA A 70 -6.92 41.43 25.12
N ALA A 71 -7.32 40.36 25.83
CA ALA A 71 -7.40 40.31 27.28
C ALA A 71 -6.04 40.45 27.98
N PHE A 72 -4.94 40.07 27.34
CA PHE A 72 -3.58 40.18 27.88
C PHE A 72 -2.86 41.46 27.52
N LYS A 73 -3.48 42.38 26.76
CA LYS A 73 -2.86 43.68 26.43
C LYS A 73 -2.82 44.57 27.66
N ASP A 74 -1.65 45.15 27.91
CA ASP A 74 -1.46 46.22 28.92
C ASP A 74 -2.06 47.55 28.45
N ASN A 75 -2.01 48.54 29.31
CA ASN A 75 -2.47 49.92 29.00
C ASN A 75 -1.75 50.54 27.79
N ARG A 76 -0.64 50.00 27.34
CA ARG A 76 0.12 50.42 26.16
C ARG A 76 -0.16 49.58 24.92
N GLY A 77 -1.14 48.65 25.01
CA GLY A 77 -1.52 47.74 23.96
C GLY A 77 -0.50 46.62 23.68
N ARG A 78 0.45 46.38 24.58
CA ARG A 78 1.49 45.34 24.46
C ARG A 78 1.16 44.13 25.31
N ILE A 79 1.46 42.94 24.82
CA ILE A 79 1.34 41.68 25.59
C ILE A 79 2.69 41.41 26.26
N PRO A 80 2.74 41.16 27.56
CA PRO A 80 3.96 40.78 28.29
C PRO A 80 4.58 39.50 27.71
N ARG A 81 5.92 39.45 27.72
CA ARG A 81 6.64 38.32 27.05
C ARG A 81 6.27 36.96 27.59
N HIS A 82 6.04 36.80 28.87
CA HIS A 82 5.65 35.51 29.48
C HIS A 82 4.27 35.07 29.03
N GLN A 83 3.28 35.96 28.96
CA GLN A 83 1.95 35.67 28.45
C GLN A 83 1.94 35.39 26.96
N LEU A 84 2.81 36.09 26.20
CA LEU A 84 2.97 35.79 24.77
C LEU A 84 3.54 34.41 24.51
N ARG A 85 4.47 33.91 25.36
CA ARG A 85 4.95 32.53 25.30
C ARG A 85 3.84 31.54 25.63
N GLU A 86 3.12 31.78 26.73
CA GLU A 86 1.98 30.94 27.14
C GLU A 86 0.94 30.79 26.01
N ILE A 87 0.57 31.93 25.33
CA ILE A 87 -0.35 31.88 24.21
C ILE A 87 0.23 31.03 23.07
N ARG A 88 1.49 31.25 22.68
CA ARG A 88 2.13 30.48 21.61
C ARG A 88 2.22 28.99 21.88
N ASP A 89 2.41 28.62 23.14
CA ASP A 89 2.61 27.22 23.53
C ASP A 89 1.29 26.46 23.75
N SER A 90 0.19 27.16 24.11
CA SER A 90 -1.06 26.53 24.52
C SER A 90 -2.27 26.85 23.63
N ASP A 91 -2.23 27.93 22.87
CA ASP A 91 -3.39 28.35 22.08
C ASP A 91 -3.54 27.55 20.79
N PRO A 92 -4.73 26.96 20.54
CA PRO A 92 -4.97 26.13 19.37
C PRO A 92 -4.66 26.79 18.01
N TRP A 93 -4.97 28.09 17.84
CA TRP A 93 -4.68 28.80 16.60
C TRP A 93 -3.17 29.01 16.40
N GLU A 94 -2.43 29.32 17.46
CA GLU A 94 -0.97 29.50 17.39
C GLU A 94 -0.28 28.18 17.05
N ILE A 95 -0.70 27.09 17.69
CA ILE A 95 -0.18 25.73 17.43
C ILE A 95 -0.45 25.37 15.97
N LEU A 96 -1.69 25.50 15.48
CA LEU A 96 -2.05 25.24 14.10
C LEU A 96 -1.22 26.06 13.12
N SER A 97 -1.16 27.39 13.35
CA SER A 97 -0.39 28.32 12.51
C SER A 97 1.09 27.95 12.45
N THR A 98 1.67 27.54 13.58
CA THR A 98 3.07 27.11 13.64
C THR A 98 3.30 25.84 12.84
N ILE A 99 2.47 24.79 13.03
CA ILE A 99 2.57 23.53 12.29
C ILE A 99 2.48 23.80 10.77
N ILE A 100 1.50 24.59 10.34
CA ILE A 100 1.30 24.87 8.92
C ILE A 100 2.48 25.67 8.32
N LYS A 101 3.04 26.61 9.06
CA LYS A 101 4.23 27.38 8.64
C LYS A 101 5.48 26.49 8.55
N GLU A 102 5.69 25.61 9.53
CA GLU A 102 6.85 24.73 9.55
C GLU A 102 6.81 23.69 8.42
N VAL A 103 5.65 23.02 8.26
CA VAL A 103 5.51 21.88 7.34
C VAL A 103 5.30 22.33 5.90
N PHE A 104 4.42 23.32 5.67
CA PHE A 104 4.00 23.72 4.32
C PHE A 104 4.54 25.05 3.86
N LYS A 105 5.33 25.72 4.70
CA LYS A 105 5.84 27.08 4.41
C LYS A 105 4.69 28.03 4.03
N THR A 106 3.57 27.89 4.72
CA THR A 106 2.32 28.58 4.40
C THR A 106 1.76 29.29 5.62
N GLU A 107 1.32 30.52 5.46
CA GLU A 107 0.58 31.26 6.49
C GLU A 107 -0.87 31.41 6.06
N ILE A 108 -1.80 31.15 6.98
CA ILE A 108 -3.24 31.32 6.79
C ILE A 108 -3.66 32.65 7.43
N THR A 109 -4.38 33.46 6.68
CA THR A 109 -4.97 34.71 7.16
C THR A 109 -6.49 34.61 7.12
N VAL A 110 -7.11 34.95 8.23
CA VAL A 110 -8.56 35.03 8.37
C VAL A 110 -8.98 36.47 8.14
N SER A 111 -9.84 36.72 7.16
CA SER A 111 -10.42 38.07 6.95
C SER A 111 -11.48 38.37 8.01
N PRO A 112 -11.62 39.59 8.48
CA PRO A 112 -12.71 39.97 9.38
C PRO A 112 -14.05 39.53 8.82
N TYR A 113 -14.87 38.87 9.64
CA TYR A 113 -16.17 38.35 9.25
C TYR A 113 -17.28 38.97 10.08
N ASN A 114 -18.31 39.46 9.39
CA ASN A 114 -19.53 39.98 9.99
C ASN A 114 -20.73 39.43 9.22
N GLU A 115 -21.63 38.73 9.92
CA GLU A 115 -22.81 38.07 9.35
C GLU A 115 -23.75 39.03 8.60
N ALA A 116 -23.76 40.33 8.98
CA ALA A 116 -24.63 41.33 8.32
C ALA A 116 -24.12 41.75 6.92
N TYR A 117 -22.82 41.54 6.63
CA TYR A 117 -22.21 42.05 5.40
C TYR A 117 -21.53 41.01 4.55
N HIS A 118 -21.16 39.85 5.13
CA HIS A 118 -20.38 38.85 4.46
C HIS A 118 -21.21 37.57 4.25
N THR A 119 -21.29 37.11 3.02
CA THR A 119 -22.02 35.91 2.64
C THR A 119 -21.23 34.61 2.87
N TYR A 120 -19.90 34.71 3.04
CA TYR A 120 -19.03 33.56 3.31
C TYR A 120 -17.76 33.98 4.04
N ILE A 121 -17.12 33.01 4.70
CA ILE A 121 -15.86 33.19 5.42
C ILE A 121 -14.69 33.16 4.44
N LYS A 122 -13.91 34.25 4.37
CA LYS A 122 -12.74 34.35 3.49
C LYS A 122 -11.46 34.00 4.24
N LEU A 123 -10.77 32.96 3.77
CA LEU A 123 -9.45 32.54 4.22
C LEU A 123 -8.47 32.63 3.06
N THR A 124 -7.31 33.22 3.33
CA THR A 124 -6.28 33.44 2.31
C THR A 124 -4.96 32.82 2.75
N THR A 125 -4.25 32.20 1.84
CA THR A 125 -2.94 31.59 2.06
C THR A 125 -1.82 32.40 1.43
N TYR A 126 -0.68 32.46 2.13
CA TYR A 126 0.54 33.09 1.71
C TYR A 126 1.70 32.14 1.85
N LYS A 127 2.55 32.02 0.83
CA LYS A 127 3.81 31.27 0.94
C LYS A 127 4.91 32.17 1.50
N GLY A 128 5.82 31.56 2.26
CA GLY A 128 6.94 32.27 2.88
C GLY A 128 7.96 31.28 3.44
N ASP A 129 8.95 31.78 4.15
CA ASP A 129 9.89 30.95 4.88
C ASP A 129 10.37 31.66 6.14
N PHE A 130 11.03 30.91 7.02
CA PHE A 130 11.64 31.45 8.23
C PHE A 130 12.99 32.13 7.87
N ASN A 131 13.16 33.33 8.33
CA ASN A 131 14.43 34.05 8.19
C ASN A 131 15.43 33.56 9.27
N GLU A 132 16.67 34.06 9.21
CA GLU A 132 17.75 33.77 10.16
C GLU A 132 17.39 34.02 11.64
N ARG A 133 16.41 34.86 11.90
CA ARG A 133 15.91 35.19 13.26
C ARG A 133 14.74 34.30 13.68
N GLY A 134 14.38 33.30 12.87
CA GLY A 134 13.25 32.41 13.12
C GLY A 134 11.87 33.08 12.96
N LEU A 135 11.79 34.22 12.25
CA LEU A 135 10.52 34.88 11.96
C LEU A 135 10.05 34.49 10.57
N PHE A 136 8.78 34.10 10.47
CA PHE A 136 8.17 33.72 9.17
C PHE A 136 7.99 35.02 8.33
N THR A 137 8.52 35.00 7.10
CA THR A 137 8.47 36.10 6.16
C THR A 137 7.79 35.65 4.88
N ARG A 138 6.77 36.38 4.43
CA ARG A 138 6.04 36.09 3.19
C ARG A 138 6.92 36.43 1.98
N TYR A 139 6.81 35.60 0.92
CA TYR A 139 7.45 35.92 -0.35
C TYR A 139 6.77 37.11 -1.01
N SER A 140 7.54 38.13 -1.40
CA SER A 140 7.03 39.37 -2.00
C SER A 140 6.32 39.14 -3.34
N ASN A 141 6.74 38.16 -4.09
CA ASN A 141 6.21 37.84 -5.43
C ASN A 141 5.07 36.80 -5.40
N TYR A 142 4.58 36.40 -4.21
CA TYR A 142 3.50 35.42 -4.10
C TYR A 142 2.14 36.11 -4.12
N THR A 143 1.29 35.74 -5.08
CA THR A 143 -0.11 36.16 -5.12
C THR A 143 -0.93 35.37 -4.11
N PRO A 144 -1.58 36.01 -3.14
CA PRO A 144 -2.43 35.34 -2.16
C PRO A 144 -3.54 34.53 -2.83
N ARG A 145 -3.82 33.34 -2.31
CA ARG A 145 -4.83 32.44 -2.87
C ARG A 145 -5.91 32.14 -1.85
N ASP A 146 -7.11 31.80 -2.33
CA ASP A 146 -8.12 31.22 -1.46
C ASP A 146 -7.65 29.82 -0.98
N LEU A 147 -8.09 29.43 0.20
CA LEU A 147 -7.74 28.17 0.82
C LEU A 147 -7.97 26.96 -0.10
N THR A 148 -9.03 26.98 -0.90
CA THR A 148 -9.37 25.88 -1.82
C THR A 148 -8.43 25.74 -3.01
N ALA A 149 -7.54 26.71 -3.25
CA ALA A 149 -6.52 26.62 -4.29
C ALA A 149 -5.25 25.85 -3.84
N GLU A 150 -5.18 25.42 -2.57
CA GLU A 150 -4.09 24.61 -2.06
C GLU A 150 -4.26 23.14 -2.43
N GLY A 151 -3.15 22.40 -2.43
CA GLY A 151 -3.17 20.95 -2.74
C GLY A 151 -3.94 20.10 -1.72
N SER A 152 -4.44 18.95 -2.15
CA SER A 152 -5.23 18.03 -1.32
C SER A 152 -4.52 17.63 -0.02
N GLY A 153 -3.23 17.34 -0.06
CA GLY A 153 -2.45 17.00 1.14
C GLY A 153 -2.40 18.13 2.17
N PHE A 154 -2.27 19.38 1.74
CA PHE A 154 -2.36 20.53 2.64
C PHE A 154 -3.76 20.65 3.27
N LEU A 155 -4.81 20.48 2.47
CA LEU A 155 -6.20 20.59 2.94
C LEU A 155 -6.56 19.45 3.91
N GLN A 156 -6.04 18.26 3.67
CA GLN A 156 -6.18 17.11 4.58
C GLN A 156 -5.52 17.43 5.93
N TRP A 157 -4.27 17.86 5.93
CA TRP A 157 -3.56 18.27 7.14
C TRP A 157 -4.30 19.36 7.92
N LEU A 158 -4.69 20.41 7.22
CA LEU A 158 -5.42 21.51 7.83
C LEU A 158 -6.71 21.05 8.50
N SER A 159 -7.48 20.18 7.83
CA SER A 159 -8.71 19.63 8.37
C SER A 159 -8.45 18.81 9.63
N VAL A 160 -7.50 17.88 9.57
CA VAL A 160 -7.13 17.03 10.70
C VAL A 160 -6.73 17.87 11.92
N PHE A 161 -5.82 18.82 11.74
CA PHE A 161 -5.33 19.65 12.86
C PHE A 161 -6.34 20.69 13.35
N ALA A 162 -7.18 21.25 12.49
CA ALA A 162 -8.23 22.17 12.90
C ALA A 162 -9.21 21.51 13.89
N PHE A 163 -9.61 20.26 13.60
CA PHE A 163 -10.49 19.50 14.50
C PHE A 163 -9.75 18.91 15.68
N ALA A 164 -8.50 18.46 15.51
CA ALA A 164 -7.68 17.98 16.63
C ALA A 164 -7.41 19.06 17.68
N LEU A 165 -7.28 20.30 17.26
CA LEU A 165 -7.05 21.44 18.14
C LEU A 165 -8.35 22.13 18.60
N SER A 166 -9.50 21.80 18.01
CA SER A 166 -10.78 22.38 18.44
C SER A 166 -11.12 22.05 19.88
N PRO A 167 -11.35 23.02 20.77
CA PRO A 167 -11.72 22.77 22.15
C PRO A 167 -13.01 21.99 22.34
N GLU A 168 -13.86 21.97 21.31
CA GLU A 168 -15.16 21.28 21.34
C GLU A 168 -15.05 19.77 21.01
N THR A 169 -13.85 19.23 20.76
CA THR A 169 -13.65 17.84 20.37
C THR A 169 -12.87 17.12 21.47
N ASP A 170 -13.39 16.02 21.97
CA ASP A 170 -12.74 15.18 22.99
C ASP A 170 -12.07 13.95 22.37
N LEU A 171 -12.72 13.35 21.38
CA LEU A 171 -12.28 12.16 20.68
C LEU A 171 -12.28 12.40 19.17
N ILE A 172 -11.20 11.99 18.51
CA ILE A 172 -11.03 12.14 17.05
C ILE A 172 -10.90 10.76 16.42
N LEU A 173 -11.74 10.51 15.43
CA LEU A 173 -11.69 9.33 14.60
C LEU A 173 -11.24 9.76 13.20
N LEU A 174 -10.06 9.31 12.77
CA LEU A 174 -9.48 9.62 11.47
C LEU A 174 -9.54 8.39 10.59
N ASP A 175 -10.05 8.55 9.39
CA ASP A 175 -10.04 7.49 8.38
C ASP A 175 -9.05 7.86 7.29
N GLU A 176 -8.00 7.05 7.14
CA GLU A 176 -6.88 7.27 6.22
C GLU A 176 -6.29 8.70 6.25
N PRO A 177 -5.82 9.20 7.42
CA PRO A 177 -5.27 10.54 7.52
C PRO A 177 -4.02 10.77 6.67
N ASP A 178 -3.42 9.69 6.20
CA ASP A 178 -2.25 9.63 5.33
C ASP A 178 -2.60 9.61 3.84
N ALA A 179 -3.88 9.50 3.47
CA ALA A 179 -4.31 9.55 2.08
C ALA A 179 -3.81 10.84 1.39
N HIS A 180 -3.32 10.70 0.16
CA HIS A 180 -2.76 11.79 -0.65
C HIS A 180 -1.50 12.47 -0.08
N LEU A 181 -0.87 11.91 0.98
CA LEU A 181 0.36 12.43 1.55
C LEU A 181 1.57 11.65 1.05
N HIS A 182 2.64 12.37 0.75
CA HIS A 182 3.94 11.76 0.53
C HIS A 182 4.46 11.11 1.83
N SER A 183 5.24 10.02 1.72
CA SER A 183 5.72 9.23 2.87
C SER A 183 6.33 10.08 4.00
N THR A 184 7.12 11.08 3.66
CA THR A 184 7.70 12.01 4.65
C THR A 184 6.63 12.75 5.46
N LEU A 185 5.54 13.17 4.81
CA LEU A 185 4.43 13.87 5.47
C LEU A 185 3.55 12.91 6.28
N GLN A 186 3.49 11.63 5.90
CA GLN A 186 2.77 10.62 6.68
C GLN A 186 3.35 10.43 8.08
N HIS A 187 4.66 10.35 8.20
CA HIS A 187 5.32 10.29 9.51
C HIS A 187 5.13 11.57 10.31
N GLU A 188 5.25 12.71 9.64
CA GLU A 188 5.15 14.02 10.30
C GLU A 188 3.74 14.30 10.83
N ILE A 189 2.67 13.92 10.09
CA ILE A 189 1.29 14.12 10.57
C ILE A 189 1.04 13.39 11.88
N ILE A 190 1.49 12.13 11.99
CA ILE A 190 1.27 11.36 13.21
C ILE A 190 2.09 11.91 14.38
N ARG A 191 3.37 12.24 14.14
CA ARG A 191 4.23 12.85 15.15
C ARG A 191 3.64 14.15 15.73
N GLN A 192 3.06 14.98 14.89
CA GLN A 192 2.40 16.21 15.33
C GLN A 192 1.06 15.93 16.04
N LEU A 193 0.30 14.93 15.56
CA LEU A 193 -0.94 14.51 16.23
C LEU A 193 -0.70 13.97 17.64
N GLU A 194 0.34 13.16 17.83
CA GLU A 194 0.72 12.67 19.17
C GLU A 194 1.01 13.84 20.12
N LYS A 195 1.78 14.83 19.68
CA LYS A 195 2.05 16.04 20.49
C LYS A 195 0.79 16.83 20.84
N VAL A 196 -0.13 16.94 19.87
CA VAL A 196 -1.41 17.64 20.10
C VAL A 196 -2.27 16.83 21.07
N ALA A 197 -2.35 15.52 20.93
CA ALA A 197 -3.11 14.65 21.81
C ALA A 197 -2.62 14.74 23.25
N GLU A 198 -1.31 14.66 23.47
CA GLU A 198 -0.70 14.80 24.81
C GLU A 198 -0.97 16.16 25.44
N LYS A 199 -0.73 17.25 24.68
CA LYS A 199 -0.92 18.62 25.19
C LYS A 199 -2.37 18.97 25.48
N ALA A 200 -3.30 18.50 24.66
CA ALA A 200 -4.71 18.83 24.75
C ALA A 200 -5.53 17.79 25.57
N GLY A 201 -4.91 16.70 26.04
CA GLY A 201 -5.58 15.62 26.77
C GLY A 201 -6.65 14.91 25.94
N LYS A 202 -6.44 14.73 24.64
CA LYS A 202 -7.41 14.17 23.70
C LYS A 202 -7.06 12.75 23.31
N GLN A 203 -8.08 11.99 22.92
CA GLN A 203 -7.90 10.67 22.34
C GLN A 203 -8.03 10.74 20.82
N ILE A 204 -7.11 10.09 20.11
CA ILE A 204 -7.10 10.01 18.65
C ILE A 204 -7.01 8.55 18.25
N PHE A 205 -7.98 8.10 17.45
CA PHE A 205 -7.95 6.82 16.78
C PHE A 205 -7.88 7.06 15.27
N PHE A 206 -7.02 6.35 14.60
CA PHE A 206 -6.98 6.41 13.14
C PHE A 206 -6.91 5.03 12.52
N CYS A 207 -7.58 4.88 11.37
CA CYS A 207 -7.46 3.73 10.50
C CYS A 207 -6.48 4.08 9.39
N THR A 208 -5.60 3.17 9.04
CA THR A 208 -4.66 3.36 7.93
C THR A 208 -4.34 2.05 7.25
N HIS A 209 -4.09 2.13 5.95
CA HIS A 209 -3.50 1.06 5.16
C HIS A 209 -2.02 1.32 4.83
N SER A 210 -1.40 2.38 5.38
CA SER A 210 0.00 2.73 5.14
C SER A 210 0.95 1.79 5.88
N PRO A 211 1.75 0.99 5.17
CA PRO A 211 2.78 0.17 5.79
C PRO A 211 3.81 1.00 6.58
N GLU A 212 4.07 2.22 6.13
CA GLU A 212 5.03 3.11 6.77
C GLU A 212 4.54 3.54 8.16
N LEU A 213 3.27 3.88 8.30
CA LEU A 213 2.69 4.24 9.59
C LEU A 213 2.63 3.06 10.56
N ILE A 214 2.28 1.87 10.07
CA ILE A 214 2.23 0.66 10.89
C ILE A 214 3.64 0.28 11.39
N LYS A 215 4.67 0.37 10.54
CA LYS A 215 6.06 0.14 10.95
C LYS A 215 6.56 1.14 11.99
N ALA A 216 6.16 2.40 11.87
CA ALA A 216 6.63 3.49 12.73
C ALA A 216 6.08 3.44 14.16
N HIS A 217 4.93 2.77 14.39
CA HIS A 217 4.26 2.79 15.70
C HIS A 217 4.58 1.53 16.52
N PRO A 218 4.64 1.62 17.86
CA PRO A 218 4.73 0.47 18.74
C PRO A 218 3.57 -0.50 18.54
N ALA A 219 3.83 -1.81 18.61
CA ALA A 219 2.83 -2.85 18.37
C ALA A 219 1.62 -2.72 19.33
N GLU A 220 1.88 -2.40 20.58
CA GLU A 220 0.86 -2.22 21.64
C GLU A 220 -0.11 -1.06 21.40
N LYS A 221 0.22 -0.16 20.47
CA LYS A 221 -0.69 0.92 20.03
C LYS A 221 -1.52 0.56 18.82
N ILE A 222 -1.28 -0.59 18.20
CA ILE A 222 -1.96 -1.04 16.98
C ILE A 222 -3.07 -2.02 17.34
N LEU A 223 -4.31 -1.63 17.06
CA LEU A 223 -5.49 -2.48 17.23
C LEU A 223 -5.76 -3.22 15.92
N SER A 224 -5.57 -4.53 15.92
CA SER A 224 -5.93 -5.40 14.81
C SER A 224 -7.40 -5.80 14.91
N ILE A 225 -8.19 -5.49 13.88
CA ILE A 225 -9.62 -5.81 13.80
C ILE A 225 -9.80 -6.83 12.69
N ASN A 226 -10.02 -8.07 13.06
CA ASN A 226 -10.27 -9.19 12.16
C ASN A 226 -11.73 -9.63 12.25
N ARG A 227 -12.15 -10.50 11.33
CA ARG A 227 -13.54 -11.01 11.31
C ARG A 227 -13.95 -11.64 12.64
N ASP A 228 -13.03 -12.36 13.30
CA ASP A 228 -13.31 -13.19 14.46
C ASP A 228 -12.64 -12.68 15.74
N SER A 229 -11.81 -11.64 15.68
CA SER A 229 -11.08 -11.12 16.87
C SER A 229 -10.74 -9.65 16.74
N ILE A 230 -10.72 -8.98 17.90
CA ILE A 230 -10.25 -7.60 18.06
C ILE A 230 -9.22 -7.63 19.18
N SER A 231 -7.97 -7.31 18.90
CA SER A 231 -6.88 -7.31 19.87
C SER A 231 -5.78 -6.32 19.53
N TYR A 232 -5.15 -5.76 20.55
CA TYR A 232 -3.89 -5.05 20.36
C TYR A 232 -2.79 -6.04 19.99
N LEU A 233 -1.86 -5.62 19.14
CA LEU A 233 -0.71 -6.45 18.78
C LEU A 233 0.22 -6.55 19.99
N SER A 234 0.73 -7.75 20.24
CA SER A 234 1.62 -8.01 21.39
C SER A 234 3.08 -7.67 21.10
N ASP A 235 3.47 -7.69 19.82
CA ASP A 235 4.86 -7.56 19.40
C ASP A 235 4.98 -7.08 17.94
N ASP A 236 6.22 -6.83 17.50
CA ASP A 236 6.52 -6.44 16.12
C ASP A 236 6.25 -7.56 15.10
N GLN A 237 6.11 -8.81 15.53
CA GLN A 237 5.72 -9.93 14.67
C GLN A 237 4.26 -9.78 14.24
N GLY A 238 3.38 -9.36 15.15
CA GLY A 238 2.00 -9.01 14.84
C GLY A 238 1.87 -7.90 13.80
N LYS A 239 2.80 -6.92 13.76
CA LYS A 239 2.83 -5.90 12.71
C LYS A 239 3.09 -6.49 11.33
N ILE A 240 3.99 -7.46 11.23
CA ILE A 240 4.35 -8.10 9.97
C ILE A 240 3.15 -8.84 9.40
N ILE A 241 2.39 -9.53 10.26
CA ILE A 241 1.15 -10.20 9.88
C ILE A 241 0.11 -9.19 9.43
N SER A 242 -0.05 -8.09 10.16
CA SER A 242 -0.97 -7.01 9.80
C SER A 242 -0.56 -6.35 8.48
N LEU A 243 0.73 -6.09 8.25
CA LEU A 243 1.25 -5.55 7.00
C LEU A 243 1.04 -6.50 5.81
N SER A 244 1.16 -7.79 6.05
CA SER A 244 0.86 -8.82 5.03
C SER A 244 -0.65 -8.92 4.74
N GLY A 245 -1.49 -8.53 5.69
CA GLY A 245 -2.96 -8.53 5.59
C GLY A 245 -3.58 -7.27 5.02
N ILE A 246 -2.83 -6.18 4.94
CA ILE A 246 -3.30 -4.86 4.43
C ILE A 246 -3.52 -4.86 2.91
N GLY A 247 -2.96 -5.81 2.16
CA GLY A 247 -3.48 -6.13 0.85
C GLY A 247 -4.54 -7.21 0.99
N SER A 248 -5.80 -6.88 0.84
CA SER A 248 -6.98 -7.72 1.08
C SER A 248 -6.95 -9.13 0.46
N GLU A 249 -6.00 -9.42 -0.42
CA GLU A 249 -5.79 -10.71 -1.07
C GLU A 249 -4.86 -11.65 -0.27
N TYR A 250 -4.07 -11.15 0.70
CA TYR A 250 -3.05 -11.95 1.40
C TYR A 250 -3.49 -12.55 2.73
N TYR A 251 -4.58 -12.09 3.32
CA TYR A 251 -5.06 -12.60 4.61
C TYR A 251 -5.45 -14.10 4.57
N PRO A 252 -6.18 -14.57 3.54
CA PRO A 252 -6.43 -16.00 3.38
C PRO A 252 -5.16 -16.81 3.15
N LEU A 253 -4.11 -16.18 2.61
CA LEU A 253 -2.84 -16.85 2.35
C LEU A 253 -2.08 -17.18 3.63
N LEU A 254 -2.06 -16.30 4.63
CA LEU A 254 -1.38 -16.52 5.91
C LEU A 254 -1.99 -17.67 6.69
N ASP A 255 -3.31 -17.74 6.78
CA ASP A 255 -4.01 -18.85 7.42
C ASP A 255 -3.74 -20.18 6.70
N ASN A 256 -3.68 -20.14 5.37
CA ASN A 256 -3.33 -21.30 4.57
C ASN A 256 -1.84 -21.68 4.75
N ILE A 257 -0.92 -20.70 4.88
CA ILE A 257 0.50 -20.99 5.17
C ILE A 257 0.65 -21.66 6.54
N LYS A 258 -0.07 -21.19 7.57
CA LYS A 258 -0.06 -21.83 8.90
C LYS A 258 -0.51 -23.28 8.84
N LYS A 259 -1.48 -23.60 7.97
CA LYS A 259 -1.98 -24.97 7.78
C LYS A 259 -1.04 -25.82 6.93
N THR A 260 -0.60 -25.33 5.79
CA THR A 260 0.21 -26.08 4.83
C THR A 260 1.68 -26.12 5.17
N LYS A 261 2.20 -25.04 5.83
CA LYS A 261 3.61 -24.80 6.14
C LYS A 261 4.50 -24.80 4.89
N LYS A 262 3.92 -24.47 3.74
CA LYS A 262 4.57 -24.51 2.42
C LYS A 262 4.19 -23.30 1.60
N ILE A 263 5.20 -22.61 1.05
CA ILE A 263 5.00 -21.40 0.25
C ILE A 263 5.79 -21.47 -1.05
N LEU A 264 5.17 -21.01 -2.13
CA LEU A 264 5.81 -20.80 -3.42
C LEU A 264 5.68 -19.33 -3.82
N PHE A 265 6.79 -18.62 -3.83
CA PHE A 265 6.87 -17.27 -4.37
C PHE A 265 6.99 -17.33 -5.90
N VAL A 266 6.16 -16.59 -6.58
CA VAL A 266 6.15 -16.40 -8.03
C VAL A 266 6.02 -14.92 -8.36
N GLU A 267 6.30 -14.52 -9.59
CA GLU A 267 6.15 -13.12 -9.98
C GLU A 267 4.68 -12.72 -10.07
N ASN A 268 3.87 -13.58 -10.70
CA ASN A 268 2.45 -13.32 -10.95
C ASN A 268 1.59 -14.55 -10.65
N LEU A 269 0.32 -14.32 -10.32
CA LEU A 269 -0.66 -15.41 -10.16
C LEU A 269 -0.87 -16.21 -11.45
N SER A 270 -0.67 -15.59 -12.61
CA SER A 270 -0.76 -16.27 -13.90
C SER A 270 0.26 -17.38 -14.05
N ASP A 271 1.48 -17.18 -13.51
CA ASP A 271 2.57 -18.16 -13.58
C ASP A 271 2.26 -19.35 -12.68
N ALA A 272 1.72 -19.09 -11.48
CA ALA A 272 1.27 -20.15 -10.59
C ALA A 272 0.16 -21.00 -11.21
N ARG A 273 -0.86 -20.38 -11.81
CA ARG A 273 -1.94 -21.09 -12.51
C ARG A 273 -1.39 -21.98 -13.63
N THR A 274 -0.42 -21.47 -14.36
CA THR A 274 0.26 -22.22 -15.42
C THR A 274 1.02 -23.42 -14.85
N ILE A 275 1.80 -23.23 -13.79
CA ILE A 275 2.55 -24.31 -13.12
C ILE A 275 1.58 -25.39 -12.59
N PHE A 276 0.48 -25.00 -11.97
CA PHE A 276 -0.51 -25.95 -11.45
C PHE A 276 -1.21 -26.72 -12.57
N ASN A 277 -1.56 -26.07 -13.68
CA ASN A 277 -2.16 -26.71 -14.84
C ASN A 277 -1.20 -27.77 -15.44
N ILE A 278 0.07 -27.41 -15.59
CA ILE A 278 1.11 -28.33 -16.08
C ILE A 278 1.32 -29.47 -15.09
N ALA A 279 1.40 -29.19 -13.78
CA ALA A 279 1.52 -30.24 -12.75
C ALA A 279 0.37 -31.25 -12.83
N ARG A 280 -0.86 -30.77 -13.03
CA ARG A 280 -2.06 -31.63 -13.18
C ARG A 280 -1.97 -32.49 -14.44
N LYS A 281 -1.47 -31.95 -15.57
CA LYS A 281 -1.25 -32.71 -16.80
C LYS A 281 -0.19 -33.81 -16.62
N LEU A 282 0.77 -33.59 -15.75
CA LEU A 282 1.80 -34.57 -15.39
C LEU A 282 1.33 -35.55 -14.30
N GLY A 283 0.07 -35.50 -13.83
CA GLY A 283 -0.51 -36.36 -12.85
C GLY A 283 -0.29 -35.95 -11.39
N PHE A 284 0.19 -34.71 -11.14
CA PHE A 284 0.45 -34.20 -9.79
C PHE A 284 -0.59 -33.14 -9.38
N ASN A 285 -1.24 -33.32 -8.23
CA ASN A 285 -2.12 -32.31 -7.63
C ASN A 285 -1.40 -31.62 -6.48
N ILE A 286 -0.85 -30.44 -6.75
CA ILE A 286 -0.11 -29.63 -5.77
C ILE A 286 -0.87 -28.35 -5.35
N GLU A 287 -1.98 -28.02 -6.01
CA GLU A 287 -2.67 -26.73 -5.89
C GLU A 287 -3.12 -26.42 -4.44
N ASN A 288 -3.69 -27.40 -3.74
CA ASN A 288 -4.17 -27.21 -2.37
C ASN A 288 -3.12 -27.56 -1.28
N LYS A 289 -1.92 -27.95 -1.70
CA LYS A 289 -0.85 -28.42 -0.79
C LYS A 289 0.23 -27.34 -0.58
N ILE A 290 0.17 -26.26 -1.35
CA ILE A 290 1.15 -25.14 -1.33
C ILE A 290 0.39 -23.82 -1.38
N VAL A 291 0.84 -22.84 -0.63
CA VAL A 291 0.33 -21.47 -0.75
C VAL A 291 1.17 -20.71 -1.77
N ILE A 292 0.50 -20.11 -2.73
CA ILE A 292 1.12 -19.21 -3.71
C ILE A 292 1.20 -17.82 -3.14
N TRP A 293 2.39 -17.22 -3.22
CA TRP A 293 2.61 -15.84 -2.88
C TRP A 293 3.11 -15.08 -4.11
N PRO A 294 2.23 -14.36 -4.83
CA PRO A 294 2.62 -13.56 -5.97
C PRO A 294 3.36 -12.31 -5.49
N TRP A 295 4.59 -12.15 -5.90
CA TRP A 295 5.39 -10.99 -5.56
C TRP A 295 6.50 -10.76 -6.57
N ALA A 296 6.34 -9.72 -7.39
CA ALA A 296 7.29 -9.35 -8.46
C ALA A 296 8.62 -8.76 -7.94
N SER A 297 8.83 -8.68 -6.62
CA SER A 297 10.05 -8.11 -6.06
C SER A 297 11.25 -9.07 -6.13
N LYS A 298 12.45 -8.51 -5.94
CA LYS A 298 13.72 -9.25 -5.95
C LYS A 298 13.80 -10.27 -4.82
N GLY A 299 14.56 -11.34 -5.02
CA GLY A 299 14.68 -12.45 -4.08
C GLY A 299 15.16 -12.07 -2.66
N HIS A 300 15.84 -10.93 -2.48
CA HIS A 300 16.21 -10.41 -1.15
C HIS A 300 14.98 -10.06 -0.30
N GLU A 301 13.97 -9.44 -0.90
CA GLU A 301 12.74 -9.08 -0.19
C GLU A 301 11.91 -10.32 0.12
N ARG A 302 11.81 -11.27 -0.82
CA ARG A 302 11.16 -12.57 -0.59
C ARG A 302 11.85 -13.35 0.53
N LYS A 303 13.19 -13.32 0.59
CA LYS A 303 13.98 -13.90 1.68
C LYS A 303 13.70 -13.23 3.02
N HIS A 304 13.59 -11.90 3.03
CA HIS A 304 13.29 -11.14 4.25
C HIS A 304 11.89 -11.53 4.77
N LEU A 305 10.87 -11.50 3.93
CA LEU A 305 9.52 -11.93 4.30
C LEU A 305 9.50 -13.38 4.79
N PHE A 306 10.15 -14.30 4.06
CA PHE A 306 10.20 -15.71 4.45
C PHE A 306 10.82 -15.91 5.84
N ASN A 307 11.93 -15.21 6.14
CA ASN A 307 12.58 -15.28 7.44
C ASN A 307 11.65 -14.77 8.56
N GLN A 308 10.84 -13.75 8.28
CA GLN A 308 9.85 -13.25 9.22
C GLN A 308 8.73 -14.26 9.46
N LEU A 309 8.18 -14.84 8.39
CA LEU A 309 7.18 -15.91 8.50
C LEU A 309 7.74 -17.15 9.22
N LEU A 310 9.04 -17.44 9.08
CA LEU A 310 9.70 -18.55 9.73
C LEU A 310 9.75 -18.41 11.26
N LEU A 311 9.78 -17.18 11.78
CA LEU A 311 9.71 -16.93 13.23
C LEU A 311 8.38 -17.39 13.83
N GLU A 312 7.27 -17.19 13.10
CA GLU A 312 5.94 -17.63 13.54
C GLU A 312 5.61 -19.08 13.18
N ILE A 313 6.18 -19.57 12.07
CA ILE A 313 5.95 -20.91 11.54
C ILE A 313 7.30 -21.59 11.39
N PRO A 314 7.88 -22.16 12.48
CA PRO A 314 9.22 -22.73 12.46
C PRO A 314 9.42 -23.88 11.47
N GLU A 315 8.33 -24.52 11.04
CA GLU A 315 8.35 -25.63 10.07
C GLU A 315 8.13 -25.17 8.62
N LEU A 316 8.05 -23.87 8.38
CA LEU A 316 7.83 -23.31 7.05
C LEU A 316 8.94 -23.69 6.09
N LYS A 317 8.53 -24.14 4.89
CA LYS A 317 9.41 -24.41 3.75
C LYS A 317 8.95 -23.56 2.57
N GLY A 318 9.90 -23.04 1.80
CA GLY A 318 9.58 -22.17 0.69
C GLY A 318 10.44 -22.40 -0.54
N ILE A 319 9.85 -22.10 -1.69
CA ILE A 319 10.57 -21.98 -2.95
C ILE A 319 10.29 -20.59 -3.50
N SER A 320 11.34 -19.90 -3.95
CA SER A 320 11.27 -18.63 -4.67
C SER A 320 11.65 -18.91 -6.12
N LEU A 321 10.67 -18.82 -7.02
CA LEU A 321 10.86 -19.01 -8.45
C LEU A 321 10.89 -17.66 -9.16
N ASN A 322 11.92 -17.43 -9.96
CA ASN A 322 12.12 -16.20 -10.72
C ASN A 322 12.28 -16.49 -12.21
N ASP A 323 11.92 -15.54 -13.04
CA ASP A 323 12.36 -15.49 -14.43
C ASP A 323 13.88 -15.19 -14.47
N ARG A 324 14.58 -15.60 -15.53
CA ARG A 324 15.99 -15.29 -15.71
C ARG A 324 16.22 -13.86 -16.20
N ASP A 325 15.24 -13.30 -16.85
CA ASP A 325 15.31 -11.95 -17.43
C ASP A 325 16.55 -11.77 -18.35
N ASN A 326 17.37 -10.77 -18.04
CA ASN A 326 18.59 -10.45 -18.78
C ASN A 326 19.86 -11.09 -18.18
N GLU A 327 19.71 -11.97 -17.20
CA GLU A 327 20.86 -12.64 -16.61
C GLU A 327 21.39 -13.76 -17.51
N GLU A 328 22.66 -14.11 -17.34
CA GLU A 328 23.30 -15.17 -18.11
C GLU A 328 22.79 -16.56 -17.71
N ILE A 329 22.82 -17.51 -18.64
CA ILE A 329 22.37 -18.90 -18.40
C ILE A 329 23.16 -19.60 -17.32
N ASN A 330 24.44 -19.23 -17.09
CA ASN A 330 25.30 -19.78 -16.06
C ASN A 330 24.83 -19.48 -14.63
N THR A 331 23.86 -18.55 -14.46
CA THR A 331 23.20 -18.29 -13.18
C THR A 331 22.21 -19.36 -12.77
N VAL A 332 21.95 -20.35 -13.65
CA VAL A 332 20.98 -21.44 -13.42
C VAL A 332 21.64 -22.80 -13.55
N ILE A 333 21.56 -23.61 -12.52
CA ILE A 333 21.98 -25.02 -12.57
C ILE A 333 20.85 -25.84 -13.21
N ALA A 334 21.13 -26.42 -14.38
CA ALA A 334 20.13 -27.09 -15.20
C ALA A 334 19.45 -28.28 -14.51
N GLU A 335 20.18 -29.09 -13.78
CA GLU A 335 19.72 -30.34 -13.16
C GLU A 335 18.61 -30.15 -12.13
N ASN A 336 18.55 -28.97 -11.49
CA ASN A 336 17.60 -28.69 -10.42
C ASN A 336 17.04 -27.27 -10.43
N LEU A 337 17.31 -26.51 -11.49
CA LEU A 337 16.88 -25.11 -11.68
C LEU A 337 17.32 -24.18 -10.54
N ARG A 338 18.42 -24.49 -9.88
CA ARG A 338 18.91 -23.69 -8.77
C ARG A 338 19.46 -22.36 -9.27
N ASP A 339 19.02 -21.28 -8.65
CA ASP A 339 19.57 -19.95 -8.83
C ASP A 339 20.89 -19.81 -8.08
N THR A 340 22.01 -19.61 -8.81
CA THR A 340 23.35 -19.50 -8.24
C THR A 340 23.66 -18.10 -7.69
N THR A 341 22.80 -17.11 -7.95
CA THR A 341 22.96 -15.75 -7.41
C THR A 341 22.66 -15.69 -5.90
N TYR A 342 21.99 -16.72 -5.37
CA TYR A 342 21.71 -16.88 -3.95
C TYR A 342 22.52 -18.04 -3.35
N PRO A 343 22.97 -17.90 -2.07
CA PRO A 343 23.71 -18.98 -1.41
C PRO A 343 22.89 -20.25 -1.29
N THR A 344 23.56 -21.38 -1.25
CA THR A 344 22.90 -22.69 -1.01
C THR A 344 22.16 -22.66 0.31
N PRO A 345 20.88 -23.03 0.36
CA PRO A 345 20.16 -23.12 1.62
C PRO A 345 20.83 -24.12 2.56
N ASN A 346 20.98 -23.73 3.82
CA ASN A 346 21.38 -24.65 4.89
C ASN A 346 20.13 -25.16 5.64
N ALA A 347 20.31 -26.05 6.60
CA ALA A 347 19.21 -26.62 7.40
C ALA A 347 18.35 -25.57 8.12
N GLN A 348 18.84 -24.35 8.28
CA GLN A 348 18.16 -23.25 8.95
C GLN A 348 17.36 -22.35 7.98
N THR A 349 17.77 -22.26 6.71
CA THR A 349 17.17 -21.27 5.77
C THR A 349 15.97 -21.76 4.99
N ARG A 350 15.71 -23.01 4.84
CA ARG A 350 14.51 -23.67 4.26
C ARG A 350 13.78 -22.94 3.10
N LEU A 351 14.38 -21.88 2.52
CA LEU A 351 13.96 -21.17 1.33
C LEU A 351 14.89 -21.50 0.19
N TYR A 352 14.37 -22.11 -0.86
CA TYR A 352 15.13 -22.55 -2.02
C TYR A 352 14.88 -21.61 -3.19
N PHE A 353 15.96 -21.04 -3.74
CA PHE A 353 15.88 -20.16 -4.89
C PHE A 353 16.01 -20.95 -6.17
N LYS A 354 15.00 -20.81 -7.03
CA LYS A 354 14.89 -21.43 -8.35
C LYS A 354 14.74 -20.35 -9.40
N LYS A 355 15.23 -20.64 -10.60
CA LYS A 355 15.20 -19.73 -11.74
C LYS A 355 14.96 -20.52 -13.02
N TRP A 356 14.11 -20.00 -13.89
CA TRP A 356 13.91 -20.58 -15.19
C TRP A 356 15.19 -20.49 -16.03
N ARG A 357 15.45 -21.47 -16.86
CA ARG A 357 16.57 -21.45 -17.81
C ARG A 357 16.26 -20.55 -19.02
N ARG A 358 15.03 -20.58 -19.52
CA ARG A 358 14.57 -19.58 -20.51
C ARG A 358 14.37 -18.23 -19.84
N ARG A 359 14.49 -17.18 -20.65
CA ARG A 359 14.41 -15.80 -20.17
C ARG A 359 13.12 -15.52 -19.37
N TYR A 360 12.00 -16.08 -19.85
CA TYR A 360 10.67 -15.95 -19.25
C TYR A 360 9.94 -17.30 -19.28
N ILE A 361 9.00 -17.51 -18.37
CA ILE A 361 8.14 -18.69 -18.39
C ILE A 361 7.38 -18.85 -19.71
N GLU A 362 7.01 -17.74 -20.36
CA GLU A 362 6.37 -17.72 -21.67
C GLU A 362 7.20 -18.41 -22.75
N GLY A 363 8.53 -18.43 -22.62
CA GLY A 363 9.43 -19.08 -23.56
C GLY A 363 9.12 -20.57 -23.77
N TYR A 364 8.62 -21.24 -22.71
CA TYR A 364 8.31 -22.67 -22.75
C TYR A 364 7.03 -23.02 -23.53
N PHE A 365 6.24 -22.00 -23.92
CA PHE A 365 5.01 -22.17 -24.71
C PHE A 365 5.23 -21.93 -26.21
N LEU A 366 6.46 -21.62 -26.62
CA LEU A 366 6.85 -21.56 -28.01
C LEU A 366 7.04 -22.98 -28.54
N HIS A 367 5.95 -23.77 -28.62
CA HIS A 367 5.91 -25.11 -29.12
C HIS A 367 4.93 -25.18 -30.29
N PRO A 368 5.35 -25.62 -31.48
CA PRO A 368 4.52 -25.54 -32.68
C PRO A 368 3.24 -26.37 -32.59
N ASP A 369 3.30 -27.59 -32.04
CA ASP A 369 2.16 -28.52 -32.08
C ASP A 369 0.97 -28.05 -31.21
N PRO A 370 1.12 -27.64 -29.93
CA PRO A 370 0.00 -27.10 -29.17
C PRO A 370 -0.51 -25.76 -29.70
N ILE A 371 0.35 -24.92 -30.28
CA ILE A 371 -0.07 -23.67 -30.95
C ILE A 371 -0.92 -24.02 -32.18
N ALA A 372 -0.48 -24.96 -32.98
CA ALA A 372 -1.18 -25.42 -34.18
C ALA A 372 -2.56 -26.00 -33.87
N ARG A 373 -2.66 -26.86 -32.81
CA ARG A 373 -3.95 -27.37 -32.32
C ARG A 373 -4.87 -26.28 -31.81
N ALA A 374 -4.35 -25.35 -31.00
CA ALA A 374 -5.12 -24.23 -30.47
C ALA A 374 -5.61 -23.28 -31.59
N ALA A 375 -4.82 -23.12 -32.66
CA ALA A 375 -5.14 -22.27 -33.79
C ALA A 375 -5.96 -22.97 -34.89
N ASN A 376 -6.08 -24.30 -34.83
CA ASN A 376 -6.60 -25.13 -35.89
C ASN A 376 -5.86 -24.87 -37.22
N ARG A 377 -4.52 -24.88 -37.18
CA ARG A 377 -3.60 -24.63 -38.31
C ARG A 377 -2.50 -25.72 -38.38
N PRO A 378 -1.84 -25.91 -39.52
CA PRO A 378 -0.69 -26.81 -39.61
C PRO A 378 0.50 -26.33 -38.77
N ALA A 379 1.23 -27.24 -38.12
CA ALA A 379 2.41 -26.91 -37.33
C ALA A 379 3.53 -26.24 -38.15
N ASP A 380 3.71 -26.63 -39.44
CA ASP A 380 4.68 -26.04 -40.34
C ASP A 380 4.41 -24.54 -40.63
N GLU A 381 3.13 -24.13 -40.58
CA GLU A 381 2.75 -22.71 -40.72
C GLU A 381 3.21 -21.92 -39.50
N VAL A 382 3.02 -22.47 -38.28
CA VAL A 382 3.48 -21.86 -37.04
C VAL A 382 5.01 -21.76 -37.00
N ILE A 383 5.72 -22.84 -37.40
CA ILE A 383 7.18 -22.87 -37.42
C ILE A 383 7.72 -21.79 -38.39
N ARG A 384 7.19 -21.74 -39.63
CA ARG A 384 7.58 -20.73 -40.58
C ARG A 384 7.29 -19.31 -40.11
N HIS A 385 6.12 -19.09 -39.56
CA HIS A 385 5.74 -17.77 -39.06
C HIS A 385 6.71 -17.26 -37.99
N VAL A 386 7.06 -18.09 -37.01
CA VAL A 386 8.00 -17.69 -35.94
C VAL A 386 9.42 -17.51 -36.50
N LEU A 387 9.84 -18.37 -37.40
CA LEU A 387 11.16 -18.24 -38.04
C LEU A 387 11.27 -16.96 -38.88
N ASP A 388 10.29 -16.68 -39.72
CA ASP A 388 10.31 -15.55 -40.69
C ASP A 388 10.20 -14.19 -39.96
N ASN A 389 9.41 -14.10 -38.90
CA ASN A 389 9.17 -12.83 -38.20
C ASN A 389 10.13 -12.57 -37.03
N PHE A 390 10.65 -13.62 -36.39
CA PHE A 390 11.45 -13.48 -35.15
C PHE A 390 12.83 -14.15 -35.25
N ALA A 391 13.17 -14.78 -36.37
CA ALA A 391 14.43 -15.53 -36.62
C ALA A 391 14.69 -16.63 -35.56
N ILE A 392 13.63 -17.25 -35.02
CA ILE A 392 13.73 -18.30 -34.01
C ILE A 392 13.17 -19.60 -34.59
N ASN A 393 13.99 -20.66 -34.56
CA ASN A 393 13.55 -21.99 -34.91
C ASN A 393 12.93 -22.69 -33.73
N ILE A 394 11.67 -23.10 -33.85
CA ILE A 394 10.92 -23.86 -32.83
C ILE A 394 10.59 -25.29 -33.29
N ALA A 395 11.23 -25.79 -34.32
CA ALA A 395 10.96 -27.11 -34.88
C ALA A 395 11.65 -28.22 -34.07
N GLY A 396 10.94 -29.36 -33.89
CA GLY A 396 11.49 -30.58 -33.35
C GLY A 396 11.65 -30.58 -31.82
N ARG A 397 12.44 -31.52 -31.30
CA ARG A 397 12.61 -31.78 -29.85
C ARG A 397 13.33 -30.68 -29.08
N ILE A 398 13.90 -29.68 -29.78
CA ILE A 398 14.60 -28.57 -29.15
C ILE A 398 13.70 -27.72 -28.24
N VAL A 399 12.39 -27.79 -28.42
CA VAL A 399 11.42 -27.03 -27.64
C VAL A 399 11.00 -27.70 -26.35
N THR A 400 11.34 -28.99 -26.16
CA THR A 400 10.97 -29.80 -24.99
C THR A 400 12.14 -30.28 -24.13
N GLN A 401 13.38 -30.17 -24.63
CA GLN A 401 14.59 -30.65 -24.01
C GLN A 401 15.54 -29.53 -23.59
N GLN A 402 16.38 -29.77 -22.60
CA GLN A 402 17.36 -28.79 -22.12
C GLN A 402 18.51 -28.49 -23.10
N ASN A 403 18.68 -29.28 -24.17
CA ASN A 403 19.68 -29.03 -25.22
C ASN A 403 19.14 -28.10 -26.29
N GLU A 404 18.81 -26.89 -25.92
CA GLU A 404 18.18 -25.88 -26.76
C GLU A 404 19.20 -24.79 -27.19
N PRO A 405 19.03 -24.19 -28.40
CA PRO A 405 19.91 -23.14 -28.85
C PRO A 405 19.75 -21.86 -28.06
N ALA A 406 20.85 -21.07 -27.92
CA ALA A 406 20.87 -19.80 -27.23
C ALA A 406 19.78 -18.83 -27.72
N ALA A 407 19.48 -18.82 -29.00
CA ALA A 407 18.41 -18.00 -29.56
C ALA A 407 17.02 -18.29 -28.94
N LEU A 408 16.73 -19.53 -28.57
CA LEU A 408 15.48 -19.92 -27.94
C LEU A 408 15.53 -19.63 -26.42
N LEU A 409 16.69 -19.85 -25.78
CA LEU A 409 16.90 -19.54 -24.36
C LEU A 409 16.72 -18.05 -24.05
N ASP A 410 17.21 -17.18 -24.94
CA ASP A 410 17.30 -15.74 -24.72
C ASP A 410 16.24 -14.92 -25.46
N CYS A 411 15.30 -15.58 -26.14
CA CYS A 411 14.26 -14.89 -26.91
C CYS A 411 13.33 -14.05 -26.03
N ARG A 412 12.80 -12.99 -26.61
CA ARG A 412 11.72 -12.19 -25.99
C ARG A 412 10.38 -12.88 -26.22
N ALA A 413 10.16 -14.00 -25.54
CA ALA A 413 8.97 -14.83 -25.72
C ALA A 413 7.64 -14.09 -25.55
N LYS A 414 7.57 -13.11 -24.64
CA LYS A 414 6.38 -12.25 -24.45
C LYS A 414 6.04 -11.50 -25.74
N SER A 415 7.07 -10.96 -26.43
CA SER A 415 6.89 -10.29 -27.72
C SER A 415 6.35 -11.25 -28.77
N ILE A 416 6.94 -12.46 -28.88
CA ILE A 416 6.52 -13.47 -29.87
C ILE A 416 5.10 -13.97 -29.58
N LEU A 417 4.74 -14.16 -28.33
CA LEU A 417 3.43 -14.70 -27.97
C LEU A 417 2.30 -13.66 -28.05
N SER A 418 2.53 -12.41 -27.59
CA SER A 418 1.41 -11.49 -27.36
C SER A 418 1.67 -10.00 -27.62
N GLU A 419 2.92 -9.49 -27.54
CA GLU A 419 3.15 -8.04 -27.51
C GLU A 419 3.40 -7.45 -28.92
N ASP A 420 3.90 -8.24 -29.86
CA ASP A 420 4.21 -7.79 -31.22
C ASP A 420 2.98 -7.84 -32.13
N THR A 421 2.97 -7.02 -33.19
CA THR A 421 1.92 -7.04 -34.23
C THR A 421 1.89 -8.37 -34.99
N ASN A 422 3.04 -9.05 -35.12
CA ASN A 422 3.20 -10.37 -35.70
C ASN A 422 3.20 -11.48 -34.63
N SER A 423 2.74 -11.21 -33.42
CA SER A 423 2.69 -12.20 -32.32
C SER A 423 1.74 -13.35 -32.69
N ILE A 424 1.94 -14.48 -32.03
CA ILE A 424 1.07 -15.65 -32.14
C ILE A 424 -0.37 -15.31 -31.81
N GLN A 425 -0.57 -14.49 -30.76
CA GLN A 425 -1.88 -14.02 -30.38
C GLN A 425 -2.55 -13.15 -31.46
N SER A 426 -1.80 -12.27 -32.09
CA SER A 426 -2.32 -11.37 -33.13
C SER A 426 -2.68 -12.11 -34.40
N VAL A 427 -1.81 -13.02 -34.85
CA VAL A 427 -1.94 -13.70 -36.14
C VAL A 427 -2.82 -14.94 -36.05
N PHE A 428 -2.62 -15.77 -35.01
CA PHE A 428 -3.33 -17.05 -34.88
C PHE A 428 -4.52 -16.97 -33.88
N GLN A 429 -4.72 -15.84 -33.20
CA GLN A 429 -5.77 -15.63 -32.19
C GLN A 429 -5.71 -16.63 -31.02
N VAL A 430 -4.49 -17.01 -30.63
CA VAL A 430 -4.19 -17.97 -29.59
C VAL A 430 -3.40 -17.30 -28.48
N ASP A 431 -3.95 -17.29 -27.26
CA ASP A 431 -3.26 -16.83 -26.06
C ASP A 431 -2.51 -17.97 -25.34
N LYS A 432 -1.64 -17.61 -24.38
CA LYS A 432 -0.84 -18.59 -23.62
C LYS A 432 -1.68 -19.66 -22.92
N TYR A 433 -2.89 -19.33 -22.46
CA TYR A 433 -3.73 -20.28 -21.74
C TYR A 433 -4.32 -21.33 -22.67
N LYS A 434 -4.71 -20.95 -23.88
CA LYS A 434 -5.12 -21.90 -24.92
C LYS A 434 -3.97 -22.85 -25.28
N ILE A 435 -2.74 -22.32 -25.42
CA ILE A 435 -1.56 -23.15 -25.70
C ILE A 435 -1.32 -24.15 -24.56
N VAL A 436 -1.32 -23.67 -23.31
CA VAL A 436 -1.13 -24.54 -22.11
C VAL A 436 -2.20 -25.60 -22.02
N ASN A 437 -3.44 -25.30 -22.40
CA ASN A 437 -4.54 -26.28 -22.39
C ASN A 437 -4.35 -27.37 -23.46
N GLU A 438 -3.76 -27.05 -24.59
CA GLU A 438 -3.48 -28.00 -25.67
C GLU A 438 -2.19 -28.82 -25.48
N LEU A 439 -1.31 -28.45 -24.52
CA LEU A 439 -0.09 -29.20 -24.24
C LEU A 439 -0.40 -30.65 -23.83
N LEU A 440 0.23 -31.60 -24.50
CA LEU A 440 0.24 -33.00 -24.08
C LEU A 440 1.39 -33.27 -23.10
N PRO A 441 1.32 -34.31 -22.26
CA PRO A 441 2.37 -34.62 -21.27
C PRO A 441 3.78 -34.76 -21.88
N ASN A 442 3.89 -35.35 -23.05
CA ASN A 442 5.16 -35.55 -23.79
C ASN A 442 5.67 -34.30 -24.51
N GLU A 443 4.90 -33.23 -24.55
CA GLU A 443 5.27 -31.92 -25.10
C GLU A 443 5.70 -30.93 -24.04
N ILE A 444 5.53 -31.28 -22.75
CA ILE A 444 5.94 -30.43 -21.65
C ILE A 444 7.46 -30.45 -21.52
N HIS A 445 8.07 -29.26 -21.44
CA HIS A 445 9.52 -29.10 -21.35
C HIS A 445 10.10 -29.74 -20.09
N GLU A 446 11.32 -30.31 -20.21
CA GLU A 446 12.05 -30.95 -19.11
C GLU A 446 12.16 -30.09 -17.85
N ASP A 447 12.33 -28.78 -17.99
CA ASP A 447 12.43 -27.83 -16.86
C ASP A 447 11.16 -27.83 -15.97
N PHE A 448 9.98 -28.06 -16.55
CA PHE A 448 8.76 -28.21 -15.74
C PHE A 448 8.75 -29.52 -14.97
N HIS A 449 9.21 -30.62 -15.55
CA HIS A 449 9.35 -31.89 -14.87
C HIS A 449 10.33 -31.79 -13.69
N ILE A 450 11.45 -31.07 -13.89
CA ILE A 450 12.43 -30.80 -12.85
C ILE A 450 11.82 -29.93 -11.75
N LEU A 451 11.19 -28.81 -12.12
CA LEU A 451 10.57 -27.91 -11.15
C LEU A 451 9.54 -28.62 -10.27
N ILE A 452 8.64 -29.41 -10.86
CA ILE A 452 7.60 -30.10 -10.13
C ILE A 452 8.21 -31.17 -9.19
N ARG A 453 9.23 -31.90 -9.65
CA ARG A 453 9.98 -32.84 -8.80
C ARG A 453 10.63 -32.13 -7.61
N GLU A 454 11.28 -30.99 -7.86
CA GLU A 454 11.90 -30.18 -6.82
C GLU A 454 10.87 -29.62 -5.83
N ILE A 455 9.70 -29.18 -6.31
CA ILE A 455 8.59 -28.74 -5.44
C ILE A 455 8.15 -29.90 -4.52
N LEU A 456 7.90 -31.07 -5.07
CA LEU A 456 7.46 -32.23 -4.30
C LEU A 456 8.50 -32.63 -3.24
N GLN A 457 9.77 -32.70 -3.64
CA GLN A 457 10.87 -33.14 -2.77
C GLN A 457 11.20 -32.12 -1.67
N LEU A 458 11.45 -30.86 -2.05
CA LEU A 458 11.91 -29.82 -1.12
C LEU A 458 10.80 -29.41 -0.14
N LEU A 459 9.56 -29.36 -0.60
CA LEU A 459 8.42 -29.04 0.25
C LEU A 459 7.81 -30.26 0.91
N GLN A 460 8.34 -31.46 0.68
CA GLN A 460 7.85 -32.73 1.25
C GLN A 460 6.35 -32.91 1.04
N ILE A 461 5.94 -32.90 -0.22
CA ILE A 461 4.55 -33.12 -0.61
C ILE A 461 4.38 -34.57 -0.96
N ASN A 462 3.51 -35.30 -0.23
CA ASN A 462 3.19 -36.70 -0.52
C ASN A 462 2.35 -36.77 -1.81
N GLU A 463 2.74 -37.68 -2.71
CA GLU A 463 2.10 -37.90 -4.00
C GLU A 463 0.72 -38.57 -3.88
N GLN A 464 0.41 -39.14 -2.70
CA GLN A 464 -0.84 -39.88 -2.48
C GLN A 464 -1.93 -38.97 -1.94
N ALA A 465 -2.86 -38.59 -2.77
CA ALA A 465 -4.31 -38.53 -2.59
C ALA A 465 -4.99 -38.16 -3.93
#